data_8fb85f47fd6d99a98afed7ecd06a67b9
#
_entry.id   8fb85f47fd6d99a98afed7ecd06a67b9
#
_cell.length_a   1.000
_cell.length_b   1.000
_cell.length_c   1.000
_cell.angle_alpha   90.00
_cell.angle_beta   90.00
_cell.angle_gamma   90.00
#
_symmetry.space_group_name_H-M   'P 1'
#
loop_
_entity.id
_entity.type
_entity.pdbx_description
1 polymer ?
#
loop_
_entity_poly.entity_id
_entity_poly.type
_entity_poly.pdbx_seq_one_letter_code
_entity_poly.pdbx_strand_id
1 'polypeptide(L)'
;LNGRLLLRGVQGHVAYPHLAQNPIHGVGPLLAAFVDEVWDEGHAFFPPTSFQISNLRAGTGAVNVIPGELELLFNFRFSPAVTVEQLQERVRLIVETCLLNEEIKTGQVFQYDLEWSLSGPPFFTPPGDLVAAARAAIRAETGLEPELSTGGGTSDGRFIAPTGAQVIEFGPLN
;
A
#
# COMPACT_ATOMS: atom_id res chain seq x y z
N LEU A 1 0.29 5.98 -1.43
CA LEU A 1 -1.13 5.73 -1.67
C LEU A 1 -1.66 4.88 -0.52
N ASN A 2 -2.75 5.31 0.12
CA ASN A 2 -3.43 4.55 1.15
C ASN A 2 -4.71 3.93 0.57
N GLY A 3 -5.04 2.73 1.01
CA GLY A 3 -6.28 2.06 0.67
C GLY A 3 -7.01 1.55 1.91
N ARG A 4 -8.32 1.50 1.80
CA ARG A 4 -9.22 0.90 2.78
C ARG A 4 -10.17 -0.04 2.04
N LEU A 5 -10.16 -1.29 2.44
CA LEU A 5 -11.13 -2.29 1.98
C LEU A 5 -12.09 -2.57 3.13
N LEU A 6 -13.37 -2.43 2.89
CA LEU A 6 -14.43 -2.91 3.78
C LEU A 6 -15.11 -4.11 3.13
N LEU A 7 -14.99 -5.27 3.73
CA LEU A 7 -15.64 -6.51 3.30
C LEU A 7 -16.87 -6.77 4.15
N ARG A 8 -18.04 -6.90 3.51
CA ARG A 8 -19.30 -7.15 4.20
C ARG A 8 -19.73 -8.61 4.07
N GLY A 9 -20.04 -9.20 5.21
CA GLY A 9 -20.68 -10.50 5.35
C GLY A 9 -22.04 -10.40 6.02
N VAL A 10 -22.42 -11.44 6.75
CA VAL A 10 -23.66 -11.51 7.54
C VAL A 10 -23.32 -11.94 8.95
N GLN A 11 -23.63 -11.09 9.92
CA GLN A 11 -23.42 -11.39 11.34
C GLN A 11 -24.30 -12.56 11.79
N GLY A 12 -23.76 -13.40 12.67
CA GLY A 12 -24.53 -14.50 13.22
C GLY A 12 -23.90 -15.14 14.44
N HIS A 13 -24.59 -16.10 15.01
CA HIS A 13 -24.08 -16.90 16.13
C HIS A 13 -23.26 -18.08 15.60
N VAL A 14 -22.12 -18.39 16.23
CA VAL A 14 -21.19 -19.44 15.78
C VAL A 14 -21.81 -20.82 15.72
N ALA A 15 -22.89 -21.08 16.51
CA ALA A 15 -23.62 -22.33 16.47
C ALA A 15 -24.52 -22.50 15.22
N TYR A 16 -24.75 -21.41 14.47
CA TYR A 16 -25.61 -21.40 13.28
C TYR A 16 -24.87 -20.79 12.08
N PRO A 17 -23.71 -21.37 11.67
CA PRO A 17 -22.87 -20.79 10.63
C PRO A 17 -23.56 -20.72 9.26
N HIS A 18 -24.56 -21.55 9.01
CA HIS A 18 -25.37 -21.55 7.78
C HIS A 18 -26.30 -20.33 7.64
N LEU A 19 -26.52 -19.57 8.73
CA LEU A 19 -27.28 -18.31 8.72
C LEU A 19 -26.38 -17.07 8.69
N ALA A 20 -25.07 -17.26 8.69
CA ALA A 20 -24.07 -16.20 8.72
C ALA A 20 -23.14 -16.27 7.51
N GLN A 21 -22.43 -15.18 7.27
CA GLN A 21 -21.39 -15.11 6.24
C GLN A 21 -20.16 -14.42 6.85
N ASN A 22 -19.12 -15.22 7.12
CA ASN A 22 -17.98 -14.75 7.88
C ASN A 22 -16.94 -14.03 7.00
N PRO A 23 -16.81 -12.70 7.08
CA PRO A 23 -15.84 -11.96 6.26
C PRO A 23 -14.38 -12.26 6.66
N ILE A 24 -14.12 -12.78 7.88
CA ILE A 24 -12.78 -13.22 8.27
C ILE A 24 -12.35 -14.45 7.46
N HIS A 25 -13.28 -15.37 7.18
CA HIS A 25 -13.00 -16.52 6.32
C HIS A 25 -12.84 -16.08 4.85
N GLY A 26 -13.72 -15.16 4.39
CA GLY A 26 -13.67 -14.64 3.01
C GLY A 26 -12.42 -13.84 2.67
N VAL A 27 -11.80 -13.18 3.67
CA VAL A 27 -10.58 -12.38 3.43
C VAL A 27 -9.31 -13.23 3.34
N GLY A 28 -9.30 -14.45 3.84
CA GLY A 28 -8.10 -15.28 3.91
C GLY A 28 -7.35 -15.44 2.59
N PRO A 29 -7.99 -15.89 1.50
CA PRO A 29 -7.37 -15.98 0.18
C PRO A 29 -6.87 -14.62 -0.35
N LEU A 30 -7.59 -13.55 -0.06
CA LEU A 30 -7.24 -12.19 -0.47
C LEU A 30 -5.96 -11.69 0.22
N LEU A 31 -5.78 -11.98 1.51
CA LEU A 31 -4.55 -11.63 2.24
C LEU A 31 -3.34 -12.32 1.62
N ALA A 32 -3.46 -13.62 1.28
CA ALA A 32 -2.40 -14.36 0.61
C ALA A 32 -2.07 -13.74 -0.76
N ALA A 33 -3.08 -13.48 -1.59
CA ALA A 33 -2.89 -12.89 -2.90
C ALA A 33 -2.20 -11.51 -2.84
N PHE A 34 -2.55 -10.68 -1.87
CA PHE A 34 -1.90 -9.37 -1.69
C PHE A 34 -0.44 -9.48 -1.25
N VAL A 35 -0.10 -10.45 -0.41
CA VAL A 35 1.26 -10.66 0.09
C VAL A 35 2.17 -11.24 -0.98
N ASP A 36 1.63 -12.13 -1.82
CA ASP A 36 2.37 -12.81 -2.89
C ASP A 36 2.53 -11.95 -4.16
N GLU A 37 1.79 -10.83 -4.25
CA GLU A 37 1.77 -9.99 -5.44
C GLU A 37 3.08 -9.21 -5.62
N VAL A 38 3.66 -9.31 -6.81
CA VAL A 38 4.82 -8.50 -7.23
C VAL A 38 4.31 -7.26 -7.96
N TRP A 39 4.31 -6.13 -7.30
CA TRP A 39 3.72 -4.88 -7.80
C TRP A 39 4.52 -4.25 -8.95
N ASP A 40 5.86 -4.25 -8.85
CA ASP A 40 6.84 -3.93 -9.90
C ASP A 40 8.24 -4.40 -9.50
N GLU A 41 9.19 -4.30 -10.42
CA GLU A 41 10.60 -4.66 -10.20
C GLU A 41 11.47 -3.46 -9.77
N GLY A 42 10.86 -2.31 -9.52
CA GLY A 42 11.57 -1.06 -9.21
C GLY A 42 12.03 -0.30 -10.46
N HIS A 43 12.82 0.73 -10.21
CA HIS A 43 13.39 1.61 -11.24
C HIS A 43 14.84 1.93 -10.88
N ALA A 44 15.63 2.46 -11.82
CA ALA A 44 17.06 2.77 -11.62
C ALA A 44 17.38 3.58 -10.34
N PHE A 45 16.42 4.38 -9.86
CA PHE A 45 16.55 5.24 -8.68
C PHE A 45 15.51 4.96 -7.59
N PHE A 46 14.66 3.96 -7.77
CA PHE A 46 13.61 3.61 -6.84
C PHE A 46 13.60 2.11 -6.57
N PRO A 47 13.43 1.71 -5.31
CA PRO A 47 13.18 0.31 -4.99
C PRO A 47 11.84 -0.15 -5.60
N PRO A 48 11.61 -1.46 -5.67
CA PRO A 48 10.29 -2.00 -6.02
C PRO A 48 9.18 -1.41 -5.15
N THR A 49 8.01 -1.25 -5.74
CA THR A 49 6.82 -0.81 -5.01
C THR A 49 6.53 -1.77 -3.87
N SER A 50 6.44 -1.24 -2.66
CA SER A 50 6.07 -2.01 -1.48
C SER A 50 4.59 -1.85 -1.15
N PHE A 51 3.97 -2.96 -0.77
CA PHE A 51 2.59 -3.02 -0.27
C PHE A 51 2.62 -3.55 1.17
N GLN A 52 1.94 -2.87 2.07
CA GLN A 52 1.84 -3.30 3.46
C GLN A 52 0.41 -3.18 3.96
N ILE A 53 -0.11 -4.28 4.51
CA ILE A 53 -1.35 -4.29 5.29
C ILE A 53 -1.01 -3.76 6.67
N SER A 54 -1.54 -2.62 7.03
CA SER A 54 -1.22 -1.95 8.29
C SER A 54 -2.21 -2.26 9.41
N ASN A 55 -3.48 -2.55 9.06
CA ASN A 55 -4.52 -2.88 10.03
C ASN A 55 -5.51 -3.88 9.45
N LEU A 56 -6.00 -4.76 10.31
CA LEU A 56 -7.13 -5.63 10.06
C LEU A 56 -8.02 -5.59 11.30
N ARG A 57 -9.29 -5.26 11.11
CA ARG A 57 -10.26 -5.16 12.19
C ARG A 57 -11.54 -5.90 11.83
N ALA A 58 -11.98 -6.75 12.72
CA ALA A 58 -13.26 -7.47 12.60
C ALA A 58 -13.76 -7.87 13.97
N GLY A 59 -15.07 -8.06 14.08
CA GLY A 59 -15.73 -8.59 15.27
C GLY A 59 -15.90 -7.59 16.40
N THR A 60 -16.66 -8.04 17.40
CA THR A 60 -17.06 -7.25 18.59
C THR A 60 -16.27 -7.62 19.86
N GLY A 61 -15.36 -8.61 19.75
CA GLY A 61 -14.67 -9.22 20.89
C GLY A 61 -15.42 -10.39 21.53
N ALA A 62 -16.68 -10.64 21.15
CA ALA A 62 -17.45 -11.78 21.65
C ALA A 62 -17.05 -13.06 20.88
N VAL A 63 -16.68 -14.11 21.61
CA VAL A 63 -16.17 -15.36 21.03
C VAL A 63 -17.24 -16.21 20.31
N ASN A 64 -18.51 -15.93 20.54
CA ASN A 64 -19.64 -16.65 19.97
C ASN A 64 -20.39 -15.88 18.87
N VAL A 65 -19.82 -14.76 18.39
CA VAL A 65 -20.41 -13.91 17.34
C VAL A 65 -19.53 -13.92 16.10
N ILE A 66 -20.08 -14.33 14.97
CA ILE A 66 -19.49 -14.14 13.64
C ILE A 66 -19.68 -12.69 13.25
N PRO A 67 -18.62 -11.93 12.88
CA PRO A 67 -18.77 -10.53 12.50
C PRO A 67 -19.53 -10.34 11.19
N GLY A 68 -20.19 -9.20 11.05
CA GLY A 68 -20.83 -8.79 9.79
C GLY A 68 -19.93 -8.00 8.85
N GLU A 69 -18.82 -7.47 9.37
CA GLU A 69 -17.88 -6.63 8.60
C GLU A 69 -16.44 -6.89 8.98
N LEU A 70 -15.54 -6.65 8.03
CA LEU A 70 -14.10 -6.65 8.22
C LEU A 70 -13.51 -5.44 7.50
N GLU A 71 -12.68 -4.69 8.19
CA GLU A 71 -11.90 -3.57 7.65
C GLU A 71 -10.44 -3.96 7.49
N LEU A 72 -9.87 -3.67 6.33
CA LEU A 72 -8.47 -3.81 6.01
C LEU A 72 -7.90 -2.46 5.59
N LEU A 73 -6.85 -1.98 6.26
CA LEU A 73 -6.10 -0.79 5.87
C LEU A 73 -4.74 -1.21 5.32
N PHE A 74 -4.37 -0.62 4.19
CA PHE A 74 -3.10 -0.91 3.54
C PHE A 74 -2.46 0.33 2.92
N ASN A 75 -1.17 0.27 2.67
CA ASN A 75 -0.38 1.37 2.11
C ASN A 75 0.56 0.88 1.03
N PHE A 76 0.68 1.67 -0.03
CA PHE A 76 1.71 1.55 -1.04
C PHE A 76 2.77 2.62 -0.88
N ARG A 77 4.04 2.20 -0.99
CA ARG A 77 5.17 3.06 -1.33
C ARG A 77 5.58 2.69 -2.73
N PHE A 78 5.33 3.57 -3.68
CA PHE A 78 5.45 3.27 -5.11
C PHE A 78 6.36 4.25 -5.82
N SER A 79 6.95 3.77 -6.93
CA SER A 79 7.85 4.51 -7.79
C SER A 79 7.10 5.10 -8.98
N PRO A 80 7.72 6.03 -9.75
CA PRO A 80 7.14 6.49 -11.01
C PRO A 80 6.97 5.42 -12.09
N ALA A 81 7.43 4.18 -11.85
CA ALA A 81 7.26 3.06 -12.79
C ALA A 81 5.79 2.60 -12.89
N VAL A 82 4.97 2.89 -11.86
CA VAL A 82 3.54 2.55 -11.85
C VAL A 82 2.72 3.79 -11.50
N THR A 83 1.51 3.87 -12.05
CA THR A 83 0.58 4.96 -11.73
C THR A 83 -0.38 4.56 -10.60
N VAL A 84 -1.01 5.56 -9.99
CA VAL A 84 -2.04 5.34 -8.96
C VAL A 84 -3.18 4.50 -9.52
N GLU A 85 -3.62 4.81 -10.74
CA GLU A 85 -4.72 4.11 -11.42
C GLU A 85 -4.39 2.65 -11.70
N GLN A 86 -3.13 2.36 -12.07
CA GLN A 86 -2.67 0.98 -12.28
C GLN A 86 -2.69 0.18 -10.98
N LEU A 87 -2.24 0.78 -9.86
CA LEU A 87 -2.29 0.13 -8.54
C LEU A 87 -3.72 -0.12 -8.09
N GLN A 88 -4.60 0.87 -8.25
CA GLN A 88 -6.01 0.76 -7.88
C GLN A 88 -6.72 -0.34 -8.68
N GLU A 89 -6.50 -0.37 -9.99
CA GLU A 89 -7.09 -1.39 -10.87
C GLU A 89 -6.58 -2.79 -10.52
N ARG A 90 -5.29 -2.92 -10.24
CA ARG A 90 -4.69 -4.20 -9.88
C ARG A 90 -5.22 -4.73 -8.55
N VAL A 91 -5.36 -3.86 -7.54
CA VAL A 91 -6.04 -4.22 -6.28
C VAL A 91 -7.47 -4.66 -6.53
N ARG A 92 -8.23 -3.91 -7.34
CA ARG A 92 -9.62 -4.25 -7.67
C ARG A 92 -9.72 -5.65 -8.31
N LEU A 93 -8.87 -5.94 -9.29
CA LEU A 93 -8.83 -7.24 -9.96
C LEU A 93 -8.50 -8.39 -9.00
N ILE A 94 -7.56 -8.20 -8.07
CA ILE A 94 -7.21 -9.19 -7.06
C ILE A 94 -8.42 -9.43 -6.14
N VAL A 95 -9.06 -8.37 -5.65
CA VAL A 95 -10.25 -8.48 -4.79
C VAL A 95 -11.36 -9.24 -5.51
N GLU A 96 -11.74 -8.81 -6.72
CA GLU A 96 -12.82 -9.44 -7.49
C GLU A 96 -12.52 -10.90 -7.81
N THR A 97 -11.28 -11.21 -8.20
CA THR A 97 -10.87 -12.59 -8.49
C THR A 97 -10.95 -13.49 -7.25
N CYS A 98 -10.44 -13.02 -6.11
CA CYS A 98 -10.47 -13.80 -4.88
C CYS A 98 -11.91 -14.00 -4.38
N LEU A 99 -12.75 -12.97 -4.41
CA LEU A 99 -14.14 -13.06 -3.97
C LEU A 99 -14.98 -13.94 -4.90
N LEU A 100 -14.77 -13.87 -6.21
CA LEU A 100 -15.43 -14.76 -7.17
C LEU A 100 -15.04 -16.23 -6.94
N ASN A 101 -13.75 -16.50 -6.70
CA ASN A 101 -13.29 -17.85 -6.39
C ASN A 101 -13.90 -18.39 -5.08
N GLU A 102 -14.05 -17.52 -4.07
CA GLU A 102 -14.69 -17.90 -2.81
C GLU A 102 -16.19 -18.14 -2.99
N GLU A 103 -16.88 -17.34 -3.82
CA GLU A 103 -18.28 -17.59 -4.21
C GLU A 103 -18.44 -18.95 -4.91
N ILE A 104 -17.59 -19.25 -5.89
CA ILE A 104 -17.62 -20.53 -6.61
C ILE A 104 -17.43 -21.71 -5.64
N LYS A 105 -16.52 -21.56 -4.68
CA LYS A 105 -16.16 -22.61 -3.73
C LYS A 105 -17.21 -22.83 -2.63
N THR A 106 -17.80 -21.76 -2.10
CA THR A 106 -18.64 -21.79 -0.90
C THR A 106 -20.11 -21.41 -1.15
N GLY A 107 -20.42 -20.82 -2.29
CA GLY A 107 -21.71 -20.20 -2.57
C GLY A 107 -21.95 -18.88 -1.85
N GLN A 108 -20.95 -18.33 -1.16
CA GLN A 108 -21.08 -17.08 -0.40
C GLN A 108 -20.62 -15.88 -1.23
N VAL A 109 -21.51 -14.90 -1.41
CA VAL A 109 -21.24 -13.67 -2.15
C VAL A 109 -20.92 -12.54 -1.17
N PHE A 110 -19.67 -12.07 -1.17
CA PHE A 110 -19.27 -10.94 -0.36
C PHE A 110 -19.41 -9.62 -1.12
N GLN A 111 -19.94 -8.61 -0.45
CA GLN A 111 -19.89 -7.23 -0.94
C GLN A 111 -18.67 -6.51 -0.38
N TYR A 112 -18.13 -5.57 -1.16
CA TYR A 112 -16.97 -4.79 -0.69
C TYR A 112 -17.05 -3.34 -1.16
N ASP A 113 -16.38 -2.47 -0.39
CA ASP A 113 -16.06 -1.09 -0.80
C ASP A 113 -14.54 -0.91 -0.77
N LEU A 114 -14.01 -0.20 -1.77
CA LEU A 114 -12.62 0.25 -1.81
C LEU A 114 -12.59 1.77 -1.78
N GLU A 115 -11.88 2.31 -0.81
CA GLU A 115 -11.64 3.74 -0.65
C GLU A 115 -10.15 4.04 -0.75
N TRP A 116 -9.81 5.19 -1.35
CA TRP A 116 -8.43 5.56 -1.62
C TRP A 116 -8.11 6.96 -1.13
N SER A 117 -6.87 7.14 -0.65
CA SER A 117 -6.32 8.44 -0.28
C SER A 117 -4.87 8.55 -0.74
N LEU A 118 -4.60 9.52 -1.60
CA LEU A 118 -3.26 9.81 -2.08
C LEU A 118 -2.65 10.95 -1.26
N SER A 119 -1.57 10.65 -0.53
CA SER A 119 -0.84 11.68 0.23
C SER A 119 0.02 12.57 -0.69
N GLY A 120 0.42 12.05 -1.85
CA GLY A 120 1.18 12.75 -2.87
C GLY A 120 1.82 11.77 -3.84
N PRO A 121 2.09 12.21 -5.10
CA PRO A 121 2.83 11.40 -6.06
C PRO A 121 4.29 11.26 -5.62
N PRO A 122 5.00 10.21 -6.06
CA PRO A 122 6.45 10.14 -5.93
C PRO A 122 7.08 11.27 -6.75
N PHE A 123 8.17 11.84 -6.25
CA PHE A 123 8.96 12.80 -7.00
C PHE A 123 10.41 12.34 -7.10
N PHE A 124 11.09 12.81 -8.11
CA PHE A 124 12.49 12.51 -8.37
C PHE A 124 13.23 13.78 -8.80
N THR A 125 14.33 14.07 -8.14
CA THR A 125 15.27 15.10 -8.60
C THR A 125 16.37 14.42 -9.40
N PRO A 126 16.41 14.63 -10.72
CA PRO A 126 17.49 14.07 -11.54
C PRO A 126 18.84 14.62 -11.13
N PRO A 127 19.93 13.89 -11.38
CA PRO A 127 21.29 14.42 -11.18
C PRO A 127 21.47 15.75 -11.89
N GLY A 128 21.94 16.75 -11.15
CA GLY A 128 22.12 18.12 -11.64
C GLY A 128 23.00 18.93 -10.71
N ASP A 129 23.04 20.25 -10.89
CA ASP A 129 23.97 21.14 -10.19
C ASP A 129 23.77 21.10 -8.67
N LEU A 130 22.54 21.05 -8.19
CA LEU A 130 22.26 20.96 -6.75
C LEU A 130 22.80 19.66 -6.15
N VAL A 131 22.55 18.52 -6.81
CA VAL A 131 23.04 17.21 -6.38
C VAL A 131 24.57 17.18 -6.38
N ALA A 132 25.19 17.70 -7.44
CA ALA A 132 26.65 17.77 -7.56
C ALA A 132 27.28 18.65 -6.47
N ALA A 133 26.72 19.83 -6.21
CA ALA A 133 27.18 20.74 -5.17
C ALA A 133 27.04 20.12 -3.77
N ALA A 134 25.93 19.48 -3.47
CA ALA A 134 25.69 18.82 -2.19
C ALA A 134 26.68 17.67 -1.95
N ARG A 135 26.92 16.82 -2.96
CA ARG A 135 27.91 15.74 -2.87
C ARG A 135 29.32 16.27 -2.62
N ALA A 136 29.70 17.33 -3.36
CA ALA A 136 31.01 17.94 -3.18
C ALA A 136 31.21 18.55 -1.79
N ALA A 137 30.17 19.22 -1.25
CA ALA A 137 30.20 19.78 0.09
C ALA A 137 30.31 18.69 1.17
N ILE A 138 29.48 17.63 1.08
CA ILE A 138 29.54 16.52 2.04
C ILE A 138 30.93 15.86 2.03
N ARG A 139 31.47 15.59 0.84
CA ARG A 139 32.82 15.01 0.71
C ARG A 139 33.89 15.92 1.32
N ALA A 140 33.82 17.23 1.09
CA ALA A 140 34.79 18.18 1.63
C ALA A 140 34.77 18.24 3.15
N GLU A 141 33.59 18.21 3.77
CA GLU A 141 33.43 18.35 5.23
C GLU A 141 33.62 17.03 5.99
N THR A 142 33.22 15.90 5.40
CA THR A 142 33.17 14.61 6.12
C THR A 142 34.18 13.59 5.60
N GLY A 143 34.71 13.79 4.39
CA GLY A 143 35.53 12.79 3.69
C GLY A 143 34.74 11.59 3.15
N LEU A 144 33.41 11.58 3.33
CA LEU A 144 32.52 10.48 2.90
C LEU A 144 31.93 10.77 1.52
N GLU A 145 31.74 9.72 0.74
CA GLU A 145 30.97 9.78 -0.49
C GLU A 145 29.49 9.50 -0.17
N PRO A 146 28.57 10.48 -0.33
CA PRO A 146 27.17 10.26 -0.03
C PRO A 146 26.51 9.39 -1.09
N GLU A 147 25.65 8.48 -0.65
CA GLU A 147 24.77 7.69 -1.51
C GLU A 147 23.55 8.52 -1.90
N LEU A 148 23.17 8.46 -3.18
CA LEU A 148 21.90 9.01 -3.65
C LEU A 148 20.82 7.96 -3.48
N SER A 149 19.79 8.28 -2.71
CA SER A 149 18.69 7.38 -2.41
C SER A 149 17.35 8.09 -2.56
N THR A 150 16.33 7.37 -2.98
CA THR A 150 14.93 7.78 -2.94
C THR A 150 14.18 7.06 -1.81
N GLY A 151 14.91 6.33 -0.96
CA GLY A 151 14.37 5.65 0.21
C GLY A 151 13.92 6.64 1.29
N GLY A 152 13.00 6.19 2.13
CA GLY A 152 12.51 6.98 3.27
C GLY A 152 11.06 7.37 3.18
N GLY A 153 10.65 8.27 4.08
CA GLY A 153 9.28 8.79 4.13
C GLY A 153 9.00 9.83 3.04
N THR A 154 7.74 10.14 2.86
CA THR A 154 7.32 11.23 1.97
C THR A 154 7.63 12.57 2.64
N SER A 155 8.33 13.47 1.93
CA SER A 155 8.66 14.79 2.41
C SER A 155 7.85 15.90 1.75
N ASP A 156 8.00 17.13 2.25
CA ASP A 156 7.40 18.33 1.65
C ASP A 156 8.04 18.69 0.30
N GLY A 157 9.16 18.07 -0.07
CA GLY A 157 9.76 18.16 -1.40
C GLY A 157 8.78 17.83 -2.53
N ARG A 158 7.79 16.97 -2.28
CA ARG A 158 6.70 16.65 -3.22
C ARG A 158 5.88 17.86 -3.68
N PHE A 159 5.82 18.93 -2.88
CA PHE A 159 5.10 20.17 -3.23
C PHE A 159 6.00 21.14 -3.98
N ILE A 160 7.33 21.01 -3.83
CA ILE A 160 8.31 21.89 -4.44
C ILE A 160 8.76 21.35 -5.81
N ALA A 161 9.02 20.06 -5.91
CA ALA A 161 9.51 19.43 -7.15
C ALA A 161 8.64 19.74 -8.40
N PRO A 162 7.29 19.78 -8.32
CA PRO A 162 6.45 20.13 -9.48
C PRO A 162 6.66 21.55 -10.01
N THR A 163 7.28 22.45 -9.25
CA THR A 163 7.63 23.81 -9.72
C THR A 163 8.83 23.84 -10.66
N GLY A 164 9.49 22.70 -10.88
CA GLY A 164 10.73 22.59 -11.66
C GLY A 164 12.00 22.83 -10.84
N ALA A 165 11.89 23.09 -9.53
CA ALA A 165 13.03 23.23 -8.66
C ALA A 165 13.67 21.85 -8.38
N GLN A 166 15.00 21.81 -8.30
CA GLN A 166 15.71 20.66 -7.77
C GLN A 166 15.49 20.59 -6.25
N VAL A 167 15.18 19.41 -5.74
CA VAL A 167 14.93 19.19 -4.31
C VAL A 167 15.79 18.03 -3.84
N ILE A 168 16.55 18.26 -2.78
CA ILE A 168 17.28 17.20 -2.07
C ILE A 168 16.93 17.25 -0.60
N GLU A 169 16.94 16.10 0.03
CA GLU A 169 16.86 15.96 1.47
C GLU A 169 18.22 15.56 1.99
N PHE A 170 18.69 16.29 2.97
CA PHE A 170 19.96 16.05 3.61
C PHE A 170 19.78 16.16 5.12
N GLY A 171 20.15 15.11 5.84
CA GLY A 171 20.06 15.09 7.28
C GLY A 171 20.70 13.84 7.90
N PRO A 172 20.80 13.78 9.23
CA PRO A 172 21.28 12.59 9.92
C PRO A 172 20.35 11.41 9.68
N LEU A 173 20.93 10.23 9.62
CA LEU A 173 20.17 8.99 9.68
C LEU A 173 19.49 8.88 11.05
N ASN A 174 18.20 8.50 11.07
CA ASN A 174 17.45 8.22 12.30
C ASN A 174 17.85 6.87 12.88
#